data_5e7a811901d9814942f7204c9cdfc545
#
_entry.id   5e7a811901d9814942f7204c9cdfc545
#
_cell.length_a   1.000
_cell.length_b   1.000
_cell.length_c   1.000
_cell.angle_alpha   90.00
_cell.angle_beta   90.00
_cell.angle_gamma   90.00
#
_symmetry.space_group_name_H-M   'P 1'
#
loop_
_entity.id
_entity.type
_entity.pdbx_description
1 polymer ?
#
loop_
_entity_poly.entity_id
_entity_poly.type
_entity_poly.pdbx_seq_one_letter_code
_entity_poly.pdbx_strand_id
1 'polypeptide(L)'
;MRSCTRDSEKKNQKGRKTDRTPIQTQGYTIMESNTENNVKQQQPAQRIQIYPPTTSGVSPFWIAKYERDAKKYWDQFYRRHQDKFFKDRHYLDKEWDQYFSGSGRKVILEVGCGAGNAVFPLIATYPDVFVYACDFSQRAVNLVKAHKEFNETHVSAFVCDLTSDDLGKHISPASVDVVTMIFVLSAVSPEKMPLVLQNIKKVLKPNGYVLFRDYAVGDLAQERFSTKDQQISENFYVRGDGTRAFYFSKEFLTSLFKEQGLDAEELGLCCKQVENRARELVMNRRWVQAVFRYSDGVNCAPSSEALSKSDLCCQENIKPKADAEPIKDFVVDMSEGMAVEMFGAPTNDTEVIEIELGGCDIKIKVLSKEYQHTCKSTGLMLWESARLMAAILARNPSIVAGKRVLELGAGCGGICSMVAVRSASIMVATDGDRKALELLNQNITSNLRPPYLAKLVMKKLEWGNRVDIDAIKAMNNEGFEVIIGTDVTYIPDAILPLFSTARELISSNKSAEKDQAPALILCHIFRRVDEPSLLSAASRYGFRLVDKWAKGSPTNESQSLISSWFPENNFEEHIPTSALNIMYFQLD
;
A
#
# COMPACT_ATOMS: atom_id res chain seq x y z
N MET A 1 -13.92 -59.37 29.93
CA MET A 1 -13.59 -60.09 31.16
C MET A 1 -12.89 -59.13 32.10
N ARG A 2 -13.53 -58.91 33.23
CA ARG A 2 -13.06 -58.49 34.58
C ARG A 2 -12.27 -57.17 34.64
N SER A 3 -12.87 -56.06 35.09
CA SER A 3 -13.39 -55.73 36.47
C SER A 3 -12.27 -55.55 37.50
N CYS A 4 -12.20 -54.47 38.11
CA CYS A 4 -12.62 -54.02 39.44
C CYS A 4 -11.67 -52.91 39.88
N THR A 5 -12.12 -51.76 40.22
CA THR A 5 -12.79 -51.17 41.38
C THR A 5 -11.86 -50.69 42.47
N ARG A 6 -12.05 -49.42 42.83
CA ARG A 6 -12.30 -48.82 44.19
C ARG A 6 -11.11 -48.79 45.16
N ASP A 7 -10.92 -47.83 46.05
CA ASP A 7 -11.76 -46.84 46.77
C ASP A 7 -10.85 -45.76 47.37
N SER A 8 -11.26 -44.56 47.41
CA SER A 8 -11.61 -43.64 48.50
C SER A 8 -10.78 -43.66 49.78
N GLU A 9 -10.37 -42.51 50.28
CA GLU A 9 -10.77 -42.00 51.59
C GLU A 9 -10.40 -40.53 51.84
N LYS A 10 -11.39 -39.80 52.33
CA LYS A 10 -11.38 -38.45 52.89
C LYS A 10 -10.77 -38.46 54.30
N LYS A 11 -10.16 -37.37 54.78
CA LYS A 11 -10.43 -36.81 56.11
C LYS A 11 -10.05 -35.32 56.23
N ASN A 12 -11.00 -34.64 56.84
CA ASN A 12 -11.04 -33.26 57.34
C ASN A 12 -10.16 -33.05 58.59
N GLN A 13 -9.78 -31.78 58.87
CA GLN A 13 -10.06 -31.02 60.10
C GLN A 13 -9.37 -29.63 60.02
N LYS A 14 -10.14 -28.53 60.07
CA LYS A 14 -10.43 -27.59 61.18
C LYS A 14 -9.16 -27.07 61.89
N GLY A 15 -8.74 -25.83 61.80
CA GLY A 15 -9.39 -24.63 62.27
C GLY A 15 -8.64 -23.98 63.42
N ARG A 16 -8.24 -22.70 63.35
CA ARG A 16 -8.24 -21.73 64.47
C ARG A 16 -7.83 -20.33 64.05
N LYS A 17 -8.72 -19.40 64.29
CA LYS A 17 -8.51 -17.95 64.32
C LYS A 17 -7.78 -17.57 65.61
N THR A 18 -6.92 -16.55 65.60
CA THR A 18 -6.76 -15.61 66.71
C THR A 18 -6.39 -14.20 66.13
N ASP A 19 -7.25 -13.26 66.46
CA ASP A 19 -7.04 -11.81 66.41
C ASP A 19 -5.92 -11.37 67.37
N ARG A 20 -5.20 -10.31 67.10
CA ARG A 20 -4.87 -9.20 68.02
C ARG A 20 -4.27 -7.99 67.29
N THR A 21 -4.85 -6.86 67.54
CA THR A 21 -4.48 -5.47 67.22
C THR A 21 -3.46 -4.90 68.24
N PRO A 22 -3.10 -3.60 68.26
CA PRO A 22 -1.79 -3.07 67.85
C PRO A 22 -1.02 -2.47 69.04
N ILE A 23 0.27 -2.21 68.89
CA ILE A 23 1.06 -1.42 69.86
C ILE A 23 1.78 -0.30 69.12
N GLN A 24 1.45 0.95 69.55
CA GLN A 24 2.23 2.17 69.33
C GLN A 24 3.50 2.18 70.18
N THR A 25 4.61 2.68 69.63
CA THR A 25 5.64 3.40 70.42
C THR A 25 6.48 4.29 69.52
N GLN A 26 6.32 5.54 69.72
CA GLN A 26 7.25 6.71 69.95
C GLN A 26 8.60 6.72 69.21
N GLY A 27 8.79 7.87 68.64
CA GLY A 27 9.84 8.43 67.86
C GLY A 27 11.22 8.58 68.47
N TYR A 28 12.18 8.69 67.56
CA TYR A 28 13.43 9.43 67.78
C TYR A 28 13.76 10.22 66.53
N THR A 29 13.88 11.54 66.70
CA THR A 29 14.41 12.54 65.76
C THR A 29 15.91 12.38 65.65
N ILE A 30 16.46 12.19 64.45
CA ILE A 30 17.88 12.45 64.15
C ILE A 30 17.97 13.31 62.92
N MET A 31 18.79 14.37 63.07
CA MET A 31 19.01 15.46 62.15
C MET A 31 19.48 15.04 60.75
N GLU A 32 18.96 15.74 59.79
CA GLU A 32 19.37 15.76 58.39
C GLU A 32 20.82 16.28 58.24
N SER A 33 21.63 15.55 57.48
CA SER A 33 22.77 16.09 56.81
C SER A 33 22.50 16.07 55.29
N ASN A 34 22.29 17.23 54.74
CA ASN A 34 22.13 17.45 53.28
C ASN A 34 23.37 16.97 52.52
N THR A 35 23.20 15.94 51.73
CA THR A 35 24.02 15.67 50.55
C THR A 35 23.11 15.57 49.36
N GLU A 36 23.07 16.61 48.55
CA GLU A 36 22.42 16.65 47.26
C GLU A 36 23.06 15.63 46.32
N ASN A 37 22.44 14.45 46.23
CA ASN A 37 22.68 13.54 45.13
C ASN A 37 21.76 13.94 43.97
N ASN A 38 22.32 14.65 43.00
CA ASN A 38 21.73 14.87 41.67
C ASN A 38 21.50 13.52 40.97
N VAL A 39 20.41 12.85 41.27
CA VAL A 39 19.89 11.78 40.43
C VAL A 39 19.21 12.46 39.27
N LYS A 40 19.93 12.59 38.14
CA LYS A 40 19.33 12.90 36.85
C LYS A 40 18.23 11.86 36.59
N GLN A 41 16.98 12.27 36.74
CA GLN A 41 15.85 11.50 36.25
C GLN A 41 16.08 11.28 34.75
N GLN A 42 16.50 10.08 34.39
CA GLN A 42 16.45 9.63 33.01
C GLN A 42 14.98 9.63 32.59
N GLN A 43 14.63 10.57 31.73
CA GLN A 43 13.34 10.53 31.04
C GLN A 43 13.22 9.13 30.41
N PRO A 44 12.06 8.45 30.52
CA PRO A 44 11.85 7.18 29.86
C PRO A 44 12.12 7.38 28.38
N ALA A 45 13.00 6.57 27.81
CA ALA A 45 13.32 6.60 26.39
C ALA A 45 12.02 6.61 25.61
N GLN A 46 11.79 7.67 24.84
CA GLN A 46 10.62 7.75 23.95
C GLN A 46 10.66 6.50 23.07
N ARG A 47 9.65 5.65 23.17
CA ARG A 47 9.45 4.52 22.26
C ARG A 47 9.39 5.07 20.85
N ILE A 48 10.38 4.79 20.04
CA ILE A 48 10.33 5.12 18.63
C ILE A 48 9.39 4.14 18.00
N GLN A 49 8.24 4.64 17.60
CA GLN A 49 7.20 3.85 16.97
C GLN A 49 7.57 3.64 15.49
N ILE A 50 8.34 2.58 15.23
CA ILE A 50 8.73 2.17 13.87
C ILE A 50 7.51 1.74 13.06
N TYR A 51 6.53 1.17 13.73
CA TYR A 51 5.23 0.84 13.17
C TYR A 51 4.23 1.92 13.60
N PRO A 52 3.46 2.49 12.67
CA PRO A 52 2.43 3.46 13.06
C PRO A 52 1.48 2.82 14.08
N PRO A 53 0.95 3.60 15.02
CA PRO A 53 -0.09 3.10 15.90
C PRO A 53 -1.20 2.47 15.04
N THR A 54 -1.93 1.53 15.59
CA THR A 54 -3.08 0.85 14.95
C THR A 54 -4.22 1.84 14.67
N THR A 55 -3.93 2.96 14.02
CA THR A 55 -4.94 3.86 13.46
C THR A 55 -5.41 3.26 12.14
N SER A 56 -6.71 3.09 11.99
CA SER A 56 -7.32 2.66 10.73
C SER A 56 -6.91 3.59 9.59
N GLY A 57 -6.58 3.03 8.42
CA GLY A 57 -6.27 3.79 7.22
C GLY A 57 -4.85 3.64 6.66
N VAL A 58 -4.63 4.21 5.49
CA VAL A 58 -3.37 4.16 4.74
C VAL A 58 -2.32 5.07 5.39
N SER A 59 -1.07 4.62 5.51
CA SER A 59 -0.01 5.45 6.09
C SER A 59 0.34 6.68 5.22
N PRO A 60 0.82 7.79 5.81
CA PRO A 60 1.17 9.02 5.07
C PRO A 60 2.14 8.80 3.91
N PHE A 61 3.06 7.85 4.06
CA PHE A 61 3.98 7.47 2.97
C PHE A 61 3.25 6.91 1.75
N TRP A 62 2.33 6.00 1.98
CA TRP A 62 1.57 5.39 0.91
C TRP A 62 0.59 6.38 0.29
N ILE A 63 -0.01 7.28 1.09
CA ILE A 63 -0.85 8.37 0.58
C ILE A 63 -0.06 9.23 -0.41
N ALA A 64 1.12 9.71 -0.01
CA ALA A 64 1.99 10.50 -0.89
C ALA A 64 2.45 9.72 -2.13
N LYS A 65 2.68 8.41 -2.00
CA LYS A 65 3.06 7.55 -3.12
C LYS A 65 1.90 7.35 -4.10
N TYR A 66 0.69 7.08 -3.63
CA TYR A 66 -0.48 6.92 -4.48
C TYR A 66 -0.81 8.20 -5.24
N GLU A 67 -0.61 9.35 -4.60
CA GLU A 67 -0.78 10.65 -5.25
C GLU A 67 0.25 10.83 -6.37
N ARG A 68 1.53 10.67 -6.06
CA ARG A 68 2.62 10.87 -7.02
C ARG A 68 2.58 9.87 -8.18
N ASP A 69 2.27 8.61 -7.89
CA ASP A 69 2.35 7.51 -8.86
C ASP A 69 0.97 7.19 -9.51
N ALA A 70 -0.06 8.05 -9.34
CA ALA A 70 -1.42 7.82 -9.84
C ALA A 70 -1.48 7.46 -11.33
N LYS A 71 -0.80 8.22 -12.18
CA LYS A 71 -0.69 7.96 -13.62
C LYS A 71 -0.10 6.57 -13.90
N LYS A 72 0.94 6.17 -13.17
CA LYS A 72 1.59 4.88 -13.32
C LYS A 72 0.65 3.70 -13.01
N TYR A 73 -0.21 3.84 -12.00
CA TYR A 73 -1.19 2.80 -11.66
C TYR A 73 -2.23 2.65 -12.76
N TRP A 74 -2.75 3.74 -13.33
CA TRP A 74 -3.68 3.70 -14.45
C TRP A 74 -3.01 3.20 -15.74
N ASP A 75 -1.76 3.56 -16.04
CA ASP A 75 -0.99 2.98 -17.15
C ASP A 75 -0.82 1.46 -16.99
N GLN A 76 -0.59 0.97 -15.76
CA GLN A 76 -0.53 -0.47 -15.47
C GLN A 76 -1.89 -1.13 -15.66
N PHE A 77 -2.97 -0.47 -15.23
CA PHE A 77 -4.33 -0.92 -15.43
C PHE A 77 -4.62 -1.14 -16.92
N TYR A 78 -4.42 -0.13 -17.77
CA TYR A 78 -4.65 -0.25 -19.22
C TYR A 78 -3.68 -1.20 -19.91
N ARG A 79 -2.49 -1.41 -19.37
CA ARG A 79 -1.57 -2.46 -19.86
C ARG A 79 -2.13 -3.86 -19.67
N ARG A 80 -2.80 -4.12 -18.54
CA ARG A 80 -3.36 -5.44 -18.21
C ARG A 80 -4.67 -5.71 -18.92
N HIS A 81 -5.56 -4.73 -18.93
CA HIS A 81 -6.96 -4.91 -19.31
C HIS A 81 -7.27 -4.44 -20.73
N GLN A 82 -6.43 -3.55 -21.28
CA GLN A 82 -6.63 -2.95 -22.61
C GLN A 82 -8.04 -2.33 -22.72
N ASP A 83 -8.79 -2.64 -23.77
CA ASP A 83 -10.16 -2.21 -24.05
C ASP A 83 -11.25 -3.16 -23.47
N LYS A 84 -10.84 -4.27 -22.83
CA LYS A 84 -11.77 -5.36 -22.46
C LYS A 84 -12.42 -5.18 -21.10
N PHE A 85 -12.00 -4.21 -20.30
CA PHE A 85 -12.47 -4.07 -18.92
C PHE A 85 -13.80 -3.33 -18.80
N PHE A 86 -13.88 -2.14 -19.39
CA PHE A 86 -15.09 -1.36 -19.38
C PHE A 86 -15.94 -1.67 -20.61
N LYS A 87 -17.27 -1.66 -20.46
CA LYS A 87 -18.19 -1.80 -21.58
C LYS A 87 -18.55 -0.45 -22.16
N ASP A 88 -18.94 -0.47 -23.44
CA ASP A 88 -19.45 0.69 -24.14
C ASP A 88 -20.71 1.23 -23.45
N ARG A 89 -20.78 2.55 -23.33
CA ARG A 89 -21.78 3.26 -22.53
C ARG A 89 -22.97 3.69 -23.36
N HIS A 90 -23.70 2.70 -23.94
CA HIS A 90 -24.89 2.91 -24.74
C HIS A 90 -26.09 3.52 -23.99
N TYR A 91 -25.97 3.75 -22.69
CA TYR A 91 -27.02 4.37 -21.91
C TYR A 91 -26.98 5.92 -21.98
N LEU A 92 -25.88 6.50 -22.44
CA LEU A 92 -25.72 7.96 -22.48
C LEU A 92 -26.73 8.62 -23.41
N ASP A 93 -27.05 7.99 -24.54
CA ASP A 93 -28.09 8.42 -25.47
C ASP A 93 -29.49 8.39 -24.84
N LYS A 94 -29.78 7.42 -23.97
CA LYS A 94 -31.08 7.30 -23.32
C LYS A 94 -31.29 8.29 -22.18
N GLU A 95 -30.22 8.62 -21.47
CA GLU A 95 -30.29 9.43 -20.27
C GLU A 95 -30.05 10.92 -20.55
N TRP A 96 -29.29 11.25 -21.62
CA TRP A 96 -28.79 12.60 -21.88
C TRP A 96 -28.92 13.03 -23.35
N ASP A 97 -29.83 12.42 -24.14
CA ASP A 97 -30.03 12.73 -25.56
C ASP A 97 -30.18 14.23 -25.83
N GLN A 98 -30.91 14.94 -24.99
CA GLN A 98 -31.17 16.38 -25.14
C GLN A 98 -29.91 17.25 -25.13
N TYR A 99 -28.79 16.77 -24.56
CA TYR A 99 -27.53 17.51 -24.52
C TYR A 99 -26.65 17.23 -25.73
N PHE A 100 -26.83 16.10 -26.40
CA PHE A 100 -26.05 15.70 -27.57
C PHE A 100 -26.76 16.00 -28.89
N SER A 101 -28.09 15.97 -28.92
CA SER A 101 -28.91 16.27 -30.08
C SER A 101 -29.13 17.79 -30.29
N GLY A 102 -29.62 18.19 -31.45
CA GLY A 102 -29.98 19.56 -31.78
C GLY A 102 -29.41 20.04 -33.11
N SER A 103 -29.69 21.30 -33.50
CA SER A 103 -29.19 21.89 -34.75
C SER A 103 -27.72 22.30 -34.65
N GLY A 104 -26.88 21.85 -35.59
CA GLY A 104 -25.48 22.20 -35.70
C GLY A 104 -24.54 21.21 -35.06
N ARG A 105 -23.25 21.31 -35.41
CA ARG A 105 -22.19 20.43 -34.87
C ARG A 105 -21.95 20.72 -33.39
N LYS A 106 -22.16 19.74 -32.54
CA LYS A 106 -21.85 19.81 -31.11
C LYS A 106 -20.40 19.42 -30.84
N VAL A 107 -19.73 20.15 -29.97
CA VAL A 107 -18.38 19.85 -29.50
C VAL A 107 -18.45 19.31 -28.08
N ILE A 108 -17.99 18.09 -27.93
CA ILE A 108 -18.02 17.36 -26.65
C ILE A 108 -16.59 17.19 -26.16
N LEU A 109 -16.36 17.32 -24.86
CA LEU A 109 -15.10 16.94 -24.19
C LEU A 109 -15.38 15.75 -23.27
N GLU A 110 -14.87 14.58 -23.64
CA GLU A 110 -14.83 13.43 -22.73
C GLU A 110 -13.55 13.47 -21.90
N VAL A 111 -13.65 13.73 -20.61
CA VAL A 111 -12.52 13.71 -19.68
C VAL A 111 -12.34 12.32 -19.09
N GLY A 112 -11.06 11.86 -18.95
CA GLY A 112 -10.77 10.50 -18.53
C GLY A 112 -11.36 9.45 -19.48
N CYS A 113 -11.13 9.64 -20.79
CA CYS A 113 -11.79 8.87 -21.84
C CYS A 113 -11.48 7.36 -21.82
N GLY A 114 -10.46 6.93 -21.07
CA GLY A 114 -10.05 5.53 -21.01
C GLY A 114 -9.78 4.94 -22.38
N ALA A 115 -10.38 3.79 -22.66
CA ALA A 115 -10.30 3.12 -23.97
C ALA A 115 -11.34 3.61 -24.99
N GLY A 116 -12.10 4.68 -24.66
CA GLY A 116 -13.10 5.24 -25.58
C GLY A 116 -14.52 4.71 -25.41
N ASN A 117 -14.82 4.08 -24.29
CA ASN A 117 -16.11 3.42 -24.07
C ASN A 117 -17.33 4.37 -24.04
N ALA A 118 -17.13 5.68 -23.87
CA ALA A 118 -18.18 6.69 -24.09
C ALA A 118 -18.04 7.33 -25.47
N VAL A 119 -16.80 7.58 -25.92
CA VAL A 119 -16.48 8.28 -27.19
C VAL A 119 -17.11 7.59 -28.39
N PHE A 120 -16.86 6.29 -28.57
CA PHE A 120 -17.32 5.56 -29.75
C PHE A 120 -18.84 5.37 -29.83
N PRO A 121 -19.55 5.04 -28.75
CA PRO A 121 -21.01 5.06 -28.75
C PRO A 121 -21.60 6.43 -29.08
N LEU A 122 -21.02 7.54 -28.59
CA LEU A 122 -21.48 8.88 -28.87
C LEU A 122 -21.37 9.23 -30.36
N ILE A 123 -20.20 9.01 -30.99
CA ILE A 123 -20.03 9.32 -32.42
C ILE A 123 -20.84 8.39 -33.31
N ALA A 124 -21.11 7.16 -32.89
CA ALA A 124 -21.97 6.21 -33.63
C ALA A 124 -23.45 6.66 -33.61
N THR A 125 -23.91 7.22 -32.49
CA THR A 125 -25.30 7.66 -32.32
C THR A 125 -25.52 9.07 -32.90
N TYR A 126 -24.53 9.97 -32.77
CA TYR A 126 -24.60 11.38 -33.16
C TYR A 126 -23.52 11.71 -34.20
N PRO A 127 -23.78 11.51 -35.49
CA PRO A 127 -22.77 11.69 -36.55
C PRO A 127 -22.23 13.13 -36.68
N ASP A 128 -22.99 14.12 -36.22
CA ASP A 128 -22.63 15.53 -36.29
C ASP A 128 -21.81 16.03 -35.07
N VAL A 129 -21.46 15.14 -34.11
CA VAL A 129 -20.64 15.56 -32.99
C VAL A 129 -19.16 15.52 -33.32
N PHE A 130 -18.40 16.36 -32.59
CA PHE A 130 -16.94 16.27 -32.53
C PHE A 130 -16.53 16.06 -31.07
N VAL A 131 -15.71 15.05 -30.83
CA VAL A 131 -15.31 14.67 -29.47
C VAL A 131 -13.83 14.93 -29.23
N TYR A 132 -13.51 15.81 -28.30
CA TYR A 132 -12.20 15.84 -27.67
C TYR A 132 -12.16 14.77 -26.60
N ALA A 133 -11.19 13.86 -26.67
CA ALA A 133 -11.03 12.75 -25.72
C ALA A 133 -9.68 12.89 -25.02
N CYS A 134 -9.68 13.12 -23.70
CA CYS A 134 -8.42 13.24 -22.96
C CYS A 134 -8.36 12.25 -21.80
N ASP A 135 -7.15 11.75 -21.56
CA ASP A 135 -6.81 10.93 -20.39
C ASP A 135 -5.36 11.24 -19.98
N PHE A 136 -5.03 11.15 -18.69
CA PHE A 136 -3.63 11.34 -18.30
C PHE A 136 -2.76 10.10 -18.61
N SER A 137 -3.37 8.92 -18.83
CA SER A 137 -2.70 7.71 -19.26
C SER A 137 -2.41 7.74 -20.78
N GLN A 138 -1.13 7.70 -21.14
CA GLN A 138 -0.72 7.55 -22.54
C GLN A 138 -1.27 6.25 -23.15
N ARG A 139 -1.40 5.19 -22.35
CA ARG A 139 -1.92 3.91 -22.83
C ARG A 139 -3.40 3.96 -23.17
N ALA A 140 -4.20 4.64 -22.34
CA ALA A 140 -5.60 4.89 -22.61
C ALA A 140 -5.79 5.63 -23.95
N VAL A 141 -5.09 6.75 -24.13
CA VAL A 141 -5.14 7.53 -25.38
C VAL A 141 -4.70 6.71 -26.58
N ASN A 142 -3.68 5.85 -26.44
CA ASN A 142 -3.26 4.97 -27.54
C ASN A 142 -4.32 3.93 -27.90
N LEU A 143 -5.11 3.43 -26.93
CA LEU A 143 -6.24 2.53 -27.20
C LEU A 143 -7.33 3.24 -27.98
N VAL A 144 -7.66 4.49 -27.63
CA VAL A 144 -8.61 5.30 -28.40
C VAL A 144 -8.14 5.48 -29.85
N LYS A 145 -6.87 5.87 -30.06
CA LYS A 145 -6.29 6.06 -31.39
C LYS A 145 -6.19 4.78 -32.22
N ALA A 146 -6.07 3.63 -31.56
CA ALA A 146 -6.01 2.33 -32.23
C ALA A 146 -7.39 1.70 -32.48
N HIS A 147 -8.46 2.32 -32.01
CA HIS A 147 -9.81 1.78 -32.18
C HIS A 147 -10.23 1.83 -33.65
N LYS A 148 -10.94 0.78 -34.11
CA LYS A 148 -11.37 0.63 -35.53
C LYS A 148 -12.25 1.78 -36.05
N GLU A 149 -12.99 2.46 -35.16
CA GLU A 149 -13.89 3.57 -35.46
C GLU A 149 -13.22 4.95 -35.22
N PHE A 150 -11.93 4.96 -34.87
CA PHE A 150 -11.22 6.23 -34.69
C PHE A 150 -11.07 6.96 -36.00
N ASN A 151 -11.53 8.21 -36.01
CA ASN A 151 -11.45 9.09 -37.17
C ASN A 151 -11.19 10.54 -36.71
N GLU A 152 -10.11 11.13 -37.15
CA GLU A 152 -9.70 12.48 -36.74
C GLU A 152 -10.71 13.58 -37.15
N THR A 153 -11.64 13.30 -38.08
CA THR A 153 -12.73 14.25 -38.43
C THR A 153 -13.79 14.33 -37.34
N HIS A 154 -13.87 13.34 -36.46
CA HIS A 154 -14.86 13.24 -35.35
C HIS A 154 -14.24 13.17 -33.96
N VAL A 155 -12.98 12.72 -33.83
CA VAL A 155 -12.34 12.51 -32.52
C VAL A 155 -10.92 13.08 -32.54
N SER A 156 -10.62 13.94 -31.56
CA SER A 156 -9.25 14.34 -31.24
C SER A 156 -8.84 13.78 -29.87
N ALA A 157 -7.92 12.80 -29.86
CA ALA A 157 -7.48 12.14 -28.63
C ALA A 157 -6.07 12.59 -28.23
N PHE A 158 -5.89 13.03 -26.98
CA PHE A 158 -4.61 13.56 -26.46
C PHE A 158 -4.41 13.26 -24.98
N VAL A 159 -3.14 13.28 -24.54
CA VAL A 159 -2.79 13.09 -23.12
C VAL A 159 -2.90 14.42 -22.40
N CYS A 160 -3.61 14.43 -21.27
CA CYS A 160 -3.75 15.61 -20.43
C CYS A 160 -4.03 15.20 -18.99
N ASP A 161 -3.19 15.64 -18.06
CA ASP A 161 -3.47 15.58 -16.64
C ASP A 161 -4.25 16.84 -16.24
N LEU A 162 -5.55 16.70 -16.02
CA LEU A 162 -6.44 17.80 -15.70
C LEU A 162 -6.07 18.56 -14.41
N THR A 163 -5.24 17.99 -13.56
CA THR A 163 -4.80 18.60 -12.30
C THR A 163 -3.55 19.49 -12.46
N SER A 164 -2.83 19.38 -13.58
CA SER A 164 -1.54 20.05 -13.79
C SER A 164 -1.36 20.65 -15.18
N ASP A 165 -1.94 20.03 -16.22
CA ASP A 165 -1.81 20.48 -17.60
C ASP A 165 -2.91 21.48 -17.95
N ASP A 166 -2.68 22.28 -18.99
CA ASP A 166 -3.66 23.27 -19.47
C ASP A 166 -4.40 22.74 -20.70
N LEU A 167 -5.71 22.54 -20.59
CA LEU A 167 -6.58 22.16 -21.69
C LEU A 167 -6.56 23.16 -22.85
N GLY A 168 -6.31 24.43 -22.56
CA GLY A 168 -6.21 25.48 -23.56
C GLY A 168 -5.11 25.27 -24.60
N LYS A 169 -4.15 24.36 -24.37
CA LYS A 169 -3.14 23.96 -25.37
C LYS A 169 -3.71 23.07 -26.48
N HIS A 170 -4.82 22.41 -26.23
CA HIS A 170 -5.44 21.43 -27.13
C HIS A 170 -6.81 21.89 -27.65
N ILE A 171 -7.52 22.69 -26.85
CA ILE A 171 -8.90 23.10 -27.11
C ILE A 171 -9.01 24.61 -26.97
N SER A 172 -9.63 25.26 -27.95
CA SER A 172 -9.86 26.71 -27.92
C SER A 172 -10.75 27.09 -26.73
N PRO A 173 -10.51 28.23 -26.09
CA PRO A 173 -11.37 28.70 -24.98
C PRO A 173 -12.82 28.82 -25.43
N ALA A 174 -13.75 28.50 -24.52
CA ALA A 174 -15.19 28.62 -24.72
C ALA A 174 -15.70 27.99 -26.04
N SER A 175 -15.15 26.82 -26.42
CA SER A 175 -15.51 26.11 -27.65
C SER A 175 -16.28 24.81 -27.44
N VAL A 176 -16.32 24.28 -26.24
CA VAL A 176 -16.95 23.01 -25.87
C VAL A 176 -18.40 23.26 -25.42
N ASP A 177 -19.35 22.54 -26.00
CA ASP A 177 -20.77 22.62 -25.65
C ASP A 177 -21.09 21.78 -24.40
N VAL A 178 -20.52 20.55 -24.34
CA VAL A 178 -20.80 19.56 -23.31
C VAL A 178 -19.51 18.89 -22.87
N VAL A 179 -19.32 18.77 -21.57
CA VAL A 179 -18.27 17.93 -20.95
C VAL A 179 -18.92 16.68 -20.37
N THR A 180 -18.43 15.51 -20.72
CA THR A 180 -18.78 14.25 -20.07
C THR A 180 -17.69 13.84 -19.09
N MET A 181 -18.09 13.52 -17.85
CA MET A 181 -17.21 13.14 -16.75
C MET A 181 -17.77 11.90 -16.06
N ILE A 182 -17.39 10.72 -16.58
CA ILE A 182 -18.00 9.45 -16.20
C ILE A 182 -16.99 8.55 -15.49
N PHE A 183 -17.09 8.43 -14.16
CA PHE A 183 -16.17 7.68 -13.29
C PHE A 183 -14.71 8.16 -13.38
N VAL A 184 -14.51 9.46 -13.33
CA VAL A 184 -13.21 10.12 -13.48
C VAL A 184 -12.82 10.90 -12.24
N LEU A 185 -13.72 11.77 -11.75
CA LEU A 185 -13.39 12.68 -10.65
C LEU A 185 -13.10 11.93 -9.35
N SER A 186 -13.71 10.77 -9.17
CA SER A 186 -13.40 9.87 -8.05
C SER A 186 -11.95 9.38 -8.01
N ALA A 187 -11.25 9.34 -9.14
CA ALA A 187 -9.83 8.96 -9.18
C ALA A 187 -8.87 10.11 -8.79
N VAL A 188 -9.39 11.34 -8.68
CA VAL A 188 -8.65 12.55 -8.31
C VAL A 188 -8.75 12.78 -6.80
N SER A 189 -7.67 13.23 -6.17
CA SER A 189 -7.69 13.62 -4.76
C SER A 189 -8.62 14.79 -4.53
N PRO A 190 -9.42 14.80 -3.44
CA PRO A 190 -10.39 15.86 -3.18
C PRO A 190 -9.81 17.28 -3.28
N GLU A 191 -8.57 17.46 -2.80
CA GLU A 191 -7.87 18.74 -2.81
C GLU A 191 -7.54 19.25 -4.21
N LYS A 192 -7.49 18.35 -5.21
CA LYS A 192 -7.20 18.69 -6.61
C LYS A 192 -8.45 18.75 -7.51
N MET A 193 -9.60 18.30 -7.03
CA MET A 193 -10.84 18.35 -7.81
C MET A 193 -11.20 19.77 -8.29
N PRO A 194 -11.02 20.83 -7.48
CA PRO A 194 -11.25 22.19 -7.96
C PRO A 194 -10.41 22.57 -9.18
N LEU A 195 -9.14 22.10 -9.27
CA LEU A 195 -8.25 22.36 -10.39
C LEU A 195 -8.77 21.74 -11.69
N VAL A 196 -9.33 20.52 -11.60
CA VAL A 196 -9.97 19.83 -12.72
C VAL A 196 -11.13 20.67 -13.26
N LEU A 197 -12.01 21.15 -12.39
CA LEU A 197 -13.19 21.94 -12.76
C LEU A 197 -12.79 23.31 -13.34
N GLN A 198 -11.78 23.97 -12.77
CA GLN A 198 -11.24 25.22 -13.28
C GLN A 198 -10.66 25.04 -14.70
N ASN A 199 -9.99 23.93 -14.95
CA ASN A 199 -9.40 23.63 -16.23
C ASN A 199 -10.48 23.37 -17.31
N ILE A 200 -11.51 22.59 -16.96
CA ILE A 200 -12.68 22.34 -17.82
C ILE A 200 -13.41 23.65 -18.15
N LYS A 201 -13.62 24.50 -17.16
CA LYS A 201 -14.31 25.79 -17.33
C LYS A 201 -13.67 26.71 -18.38
N LYS A 202 -12.33 26.66 -18.55
CA LYS A 202 -11.63 27.47 -19.55
C LYS A 202 -12.09 27.19 -20.98
N VAL A 203 -12.44 25.94 -21.27
CA VAL A 203 -12.82 25.49 -22.61
C VAL A 203 -14.33 25.34 -22.80
N LEU A 204 -15.09 25.26 -21.72
CA LEU A 204 -16.56 25.17 -21.74
C LEU A 204 -17.17 26.50 -22.17
N LYS A 205 -18.14 26.46 -23.07
CA LYS A 205 -18.92 27.64 -23.47
C LYS A 205 -19.73 28.18 -22.30
N PRO A 206 -20.00 29.50 -22.26
CA PRO A 206 -21.08 30.03 -21.44
C PRO A 206 -22.38 29.26 -21.68
N ASN A 207 -23.07 28.90 -20.62
CA ASN A 207 -24.25 28.02 -20.66
C ASN A 207 -23.99 26.59 -21.17
N GLY A 208 -22.75 26.16 -21.28
CA GLY A 208 -22.39 24.77 -21.54
C GLY A 208 -22.63 23.86 -20.32
N TYR A 209 -22.65 22.57 -20.56
CA TYR A 209 -23.06 21.57 -19.58
C TYR A 209 -21.91 20.63 -19.20
N VAL A 210 -21.90 20.17 -17.93
CA VAL A 210 -21.08 19.06 -17.46
C VAL A 210 -22.01 17.93 -17.05
N LEU A 211 -21.96 16.81 -17.76
CA LEU A 211 -22.69 15.59 -17.48
C LEU A 211 -21.82 14.69 -16.62
N PHE A 212 -22.25 14.49 -15.40
CA PHE A 212 -21.47 13.84 -14.36
C PHE A 212 -22.11 12.52 -13.89
N ARG A 213 -21.31 11.46 -13.78
CA ARG A 213 -21.68 10.22 -13.10
C ARG A 213 -20.47 9.63 -12.42
N ASP A 214 -20.56 9.34 -11.12
CA ASP A 214 -19.48 8.76 -10.34
C ASP A 214 -19.99 8.04 -9.08
N TYR A 215 -19.12 7.40 -8.32
CA TYR A 215 -19.47 6.62 -7.14
C TYR A 215 -20.10 7.49 -6.05
N ALA A 216 -21.15 6.97 -5.38
CA ALA A 216 -21.83 7.66 -4.29
C ALA A 216 -21.55 7.01 -2.93
N VAL A 217 -21.62 7.80 -1.88
CA VAL A 217 -21.53 7.33 -0.48
C VAL A 217 -22.59 6.24 -0.22
N GLY A 218 -22.19 5.18 0.50
CA GLY A 218 -23.02 4.01 0.78
C GLY A 218 -23.04 2.96 -0.35
N ASP A 219 -22.10 3.04 -1.32
CA ASP A 219 -21.85 1.96 -2.25
C ASP A 219 -21.21 0.77 -1.52
N LEU A 220 -21.57 -0.45 -1.89
CA LEU A 220 -21.05 -1.68 -1.29
C LEU A 220 -19.51 -1.76 -1.37
N ALA A 221 -18.90 -1.22 -2.42
CA ALA A 221 -17.45 -1.21 -2.54
C ALA A 221 -16.79 -0.29 -1.50
N GLN A 222 -17.42 0.84 -1.16
CA GLN A 222 -16.96 1.72 -0.09
C GLN A 222 -16.95 1.00 1.27
N GLU A 223 -18.02 0.28 1.60
CA GLU A 223 -18.11 -0.49 2.85
C GLU A 223 -16.98 -1.52 2.96
N ARG A 224 -16.67 -2.20 1.85
CA ARG A 224 -15.57 -3.18 1.81
C ARG A 224 -14.21 -2.55 1.98
N PHE A 225 -13.98 -1.35 1.44
CA PHE A 225 -12.71 -0.64 1.63
C PHE A 225 -12.54 -0.14 3.05
N SER A 226 -13.62 0.30 3.69
CA SER A 226 -13.61 0.74 5.09
C SER A 226 -13.20 -0.39 6.04
N THR A 227 -13.61 -1.63 5.76
CA THR A 227 -13.25 -2.81 6.57
C THR A 227 -11.81 -3.30 6.34
N LYS A 228 -11.12 -2.83 5.29
CA LYS A 228 -9.79 -3.32 4.88
C LYS A 228 -8.65 -2.32 5.11
N ASP A 229 -8.83 -1.30 5.94
CA ASP A 229 -7.81 -0.25 6.17
C ASP A 229 -7.32 0.44 4.87
N GLN A 230 -8.14 0.50 3.83
CA GLN A 230 -7.82 1.09 2.53
C GLN A 230 -8.18 2.59 2.43
N GLN A 231 -8.59 3.18 3.53
CA GLN A 231 -9.00 4.57 3.60
C GLN A 231 -7.79 5.51 3.58
N ILE A 232 -7.77 6.42 2.59
CA ILE A 232 -6.78 7.50 2.46
C ILE A 232 -7.21 8.72 3.28
N SER A 233 -8.45 9.16 3.08
CA SER A 233 -9.13 10.22 3.82
C SER A 233 -10.63 9.92 3.86
N GLU A 234 -11.43 10.81 4.41
CA GLU A 234 -12.88 10.65 4.43
C GLU A 234 -13.42 10.41 3.01
N ASN A 235 -14.19 9.34 2.83
CA ASN A 235 -14.78 8.90 1.56
C ASN A 235 -13.77 8.64 0.41
N PHE A 236 -12.46 8.62 0.68
CA PHE A 236 -11.42 8.41 -0.32
C PHE A 236 -10.59 7.16 0.01
N TYR A 237 -10.51 6.23 -0.93
CA TYR A 237 -9.94 4.90 -0.73
C TYR A 237 -8.97 4.52 -1.85
N VAL A 238 -7.98 3.67 -1.52
CA VAL A 238 -7.12 3.01 -2.50
C VAL A 238 -7.63 1.62 -2.80
N ARG A 239 -7.60 1.24 -4.07
CA ARG A 239 -7.96 -0.11 -4.54
C ARG A 239 -6.75 -1.04 -4.55
N GLY A 240 -6.97 -2.35 -4.67
CA GLY A 240 -5.92 -3.36 -4.67
C GLY A 240 -4.87 -3.19 -5.79
N ASP A 241 -5.22 -2.58 -6.91
CA ASP A 241 -4.32 -2.27 -8.03
C ASP A 241 -3.56 -0.95 -7.88
N GLY A 242 -3.79 -0.21 -6.78
CA GLY A 242 -3.17 1.08 -6.49
C GLY A 242 -3.91 2.27 -7.10
N THR A 243 -5.00 2.06 -7.87
CA THR A 243 -5.89 3.16 -8.27
C THR A 243 -6.73 3.62 -7.09
N ARG A 244 -7.32 4.81 -7.18
CA ARG A 244 -8.07 5.41 -6.07
C ARG A 244 -9.53 5.60 -6.43
N ALA A 245 -10.40 5.71 -5.42
CA ALA A 245 -11.80 6.03 -5.59
C ALA A 245 -12.32 6.90 -4.45
N PHE A 246 -12.91 8.02 -4.79
CA PHE A 246 -13.68 8.87 -3.91
C PHE A 246 -15.18 8.56 -4.07
N TYR A 247 -15.92 8.61 -2.96
CA TYR A 247 -17.36 8.39 -2.93
C TYR A 247 -18.05 9.70 -2.60
N PHE A 248 -18.86 10.19 -3.53
CA PHE A 248 -19.49 11.51 -3.45
C PHE A 248 -20.76 11.48 -2.62
N SER A 249 -20.92 12.44 -1.69
CA SER A 249 -22.24 12.83 -1.21
C SER A 249 -22.83 13.90 -2.14
N LYS A 250 -24.14 14.05 -2.15
CA LYS A 250 -24.84 15.09 -2.94
C LYS A 250 -24.38 16.49 -2.51
N GLU A 251 -24.23 16.71 -1.23
CA GLU A 251 -23.85 17.98 -0.62
C GLU A 251 -22.41 18.38 -1.03
N PHE A 252 -21.45 17.46 -0.90
CA PHE A 252 -20.07 17.69 -1.30
C PHE A 252 -19.99 18.03 -2.79
N LEU A 253 -20.66 17.22 -3.63
CA LEU A 253 -20.63 17.41 -5.09
C LEU A 253 -21.22 18.76 -5.49
N THR A 254 -22.38 19.12 -4.92
CA THR A 254 -23.03 20.40 -5.20
C THR A 254 -22.17 21.60 -4.79
N SER A 255 -21.55 21.55 -3.59
CA SER A 255 -20.68 22.62 -3.11
C SER A 255 -19.44 22.76 -4.00
N LEU A 256 -18.79 21.65 -4.33
CA LEU A 256 -17.59 21.61 -5.17
C LEU A 256 -17.82 22.28 -6.55
N PHE A 257 -18.91 21.92 -7.23
CA PHE A 257 -19.22 22.48 -8.54
C PHE A 257 -19.68 23.94 -8.46
N LYS A 258 -20.51 24.27 -7.47
CA LYS A 258 -21.01 25.64 -7.25
C LYS A 258 -19.88 26.63 -6.95
N GLU A 259 -18.88 26.26 -6.17
CA GLU A 259 -17.69 27.06 -5.88
C GLU A 259 -16.91 27.41 -7.16
N GLN A 260 -17.04 26.60 -8.21
CA GLN A 260 -16.43 26.85 -9.52
C GLN A 260 -17.38 27.54 -10.51
N GLY A 261 -18.58 27.96 -10.08
CA GLY A 261 -19.59 28.63 -10.90
C GLY A 261 -20.31 27.68 -11.87
N LEU A 262 -20.48 26.44 -11.45
CA LEU A 262 -21.25 25.41 -12.13
C LEU A 262 -22.47 25.06 -11.29
N ASP A 263 -23.65 25.48 -11.72
CA ASP A 263 -24.89 25.27 -10.98
C ASP A 263 -25.52 23.92 -11.32
N ALA A 264 -26.01 23.21 -10.32
CA ALA A 264 -26.68 21.93 -10.52
C ALA A 264 -28.09 22.13 -11.09
N GLU A 265 -28.35 21.61 -12.27
CA GLU A 265 -29.70 21.55 -12.87
C GLU A 265 -30.39 20.22 -12.52
N GLU A 266 -29.64 19.12 -12.52
CA GLU A 266 -30.14 17.80 -12.17
C GLU A 266 -29.15 17.14 -11.19
N LEU A 267 -29.67 16.47 -10.16
CA LEU A 267 -28.87 15.72 -9.19
C LEU A 267 -29.67 14.54 -8.64
N GLY A 268 -29.26 13.34 -8.96
CA GLY A 268 -29.91 12.10 -8.55
C GLY A 268 -28.94 11.03 -8.04
N LEU A 269 -29.49 10.09 -7.29
CA LEU A 269 -28.79 8.84 -6.93
C LEU A 269 -29.34 7.71 -7.78
N CYS A 270 -28.47 7.00 -8.46
CA CYS A 270 -28.77 5.77 -9.16
C CYS A 270 -28.42 4.60 -8.25
N CYS A 271 -29.42 3.82 -7.82
CA CYS A 271 -29.25 2.61 -7.03
C CYS A 271 -29.56 1.41 -7.89
N LYS A 272 -28.64 0.44 -7.95
CA LYS A 272 -28.81 -0.77 -8.71
C LYS A 272 -28.35 -1.98 -7.91
N GLN A 273 -29.17 -3.01 -7.91
CA GLN A 273 -28.80 -4.29 -7.37
C GLN A 273 -28.17 -5.13 -8.50
N VAL A 274 -26.93 -5.56 -8.30
CA VAL A 274 -26.19 -6.40 -9.24
C VAL A 274 -26.02 -7.77 -8.63
N GLU A 275 -26.49 -8.80 -9.31
CA GLU A 275 -26.38 -10.19 -8.88
C GLU A 275 -25.24 -10.88 -9.65
N ASN A 276 -24.28 -11.41 -8.91
CA ASN A 276 -23.28 -12.32 -9.46
C ASN A 276 -23.69 -13.75 -9.18
N ARG A 277 -24.38 -14.38 -10.13
CA ARG A 277 -24.92 -15.74 -10.00
C ARG A 277 -23.83 -16.81 -9.84
N ALA A 278 -22.64 -16.59 -10.41
CA ALA A 278 -21.52 -17.53 -10.30
C ALA A 278 -20.92 -17.59 -8.88
N ARG A 279 -21.17 -16.56 -8.06
CA ARG A 279 -20.65 -16.43 -6.70
C ARG A 279 -21.74 -16.22 -5.65
N GLU A 280 -23.01 -16.35 -6.04
CA GLU A 280 -24.19 -16.14 -5.17
C GLU A 280 -24.13 -14.79 -4.41
N LEU A 281 -23.60 -13.75 -5.06
CA LEU A 281 -23.36 -12.45 -4.45
C LEU A 281 -24.31 -11.41 -5.00
N VAL A 282 -25.07 -10.77 -4.11
CA VAL A 282 -25.95 -9.63 -4.43
C VAL A 282 -25.23 -8.36 -3.98
N MET A 283 -25.05 -7.41 -4.90
CA MET A 283 -24.33 -6.16 -4.66
C MET A 283 -25.23 -4.96 -4.84
N ASN A 284 -25.40 -4.17 -3.81
CA ASN A 284 -26.06 -2.88 -3.88
C ASN A 284 -25.05 -1.81 -4.33
N ARG A 285 -25.18 -1.37 -5.57
CA ARG A 285 -24.30 -0.36 -6.15
C ARG A 285 -25.01 1.00 -6.12
N ARG A 286 -24.25 2.06 -5.85
CA ARG A 286 -24.75 3.42 -5.78
C ARG A 286 -23.86 4.39 -6.55
N TRP A 287 -24.48 5.19 -7.41
CA TRP A 287 -23.83 6.25 -8.16
C TRP A 287 -24.59 7.56 -7.99
N VAL A 288 -23.87 8.65 -8.01
CA VAL A 288 -24.46 9.98 -8.16
C VAL A 288 -24.40 10.36 -9.63
N GLN A 289 -25.53 10.85 -10.14
CA GLN A 289 -25.64 11.40 -11.49
C GLN A 289 -26.12 12.83 -11.40
N ALA A 290 -25.48 13.71 -12.17
CA ALA A 290 -25.79 15.12 -12.14
C ALA A 290 -25.58 15.78 -13.50
N VAL A 291 -26.31 16.88 -13.71
CA VAL A 291 -26.09 17.82 -14.79
C VAL A 291 -25.77 19.17 -14.17
N PHE A 292 -24.62 19.71 -14.51
CA PHE A 292 -24.21 21.05 -14.08
C PHE A 292 -24.15 21.99 -15.30
N ARG A 293 -24.61 23.22 -15.09
CA ARG A 293 -24.56 24.29 -16.10
C ARG A 293 -23.56 25.35 -15.71
N TYR A 294 -22.77 25.81 -16.67
CA TYR A 294 -21.89 26.94 -16.46
C TYR A 294 -22.68 28.25 -16.58
N SER A 295 -22.88 28.96 -15.47
CA SER A 295 -23.55 30.26 -15.41
C SER A 295 -22.50 31.37 -15.45
N ASP A 296 -22.46 32.13 -16.55
CA ASP A 296 -21.75 33.40 -16.60
C ASP A 296 -22.49 34.40 -15.70
N GLY A 297 -21.93 34.75 -14.55
CA GLY A 297 -22.54 35.54 -13.47
C GLY A 297 -23.22 36.87 -13.82
N VAL A 298 -23.90 36.95 -14.97
CA VAL A 298 -24.72 38.09 -15.40
C VAL A 298 -26.18 37.64 -15.39
N ASN A 299 -26.86 37.97 -14.29
CA ASN A 299 -28.32 37.99 -14.10
C ASN A 299 -29.09 36.68 -14.38
N CYS A 300 -29.47 35.97 -13.29
CA CYS A 300 -30.83 35.46 -13.14
C CYS A 300 -31.19 35.34 -11.67
N ALA A 301 -32.28 35.98 -11.29
CA ALA A 301 -32.93 35.80 -9.99
C ALA A 301 -33.37 34.34 -9.81
N PRO A 302 -33.35 33.78 -8.60
CA PRO A 302 -33.67 32.36 -8.39
C PRO A 302 -35.17 32.12 -8.63
N SER A 303 -35.48 31.32 -9.65
CA SER A 303 -36.80 30.69 -9.79
C SER A 303 -36.93 29.55 -8.78
N SER A 304 -37.76 29.73 -7.79
CA SER A 304 -37.98 28.89 -6.61
C SER A 304 -38.86 27.65 -6.85
N GLU A 305 -38.89 27.05 -8.03
CA GLU A 305 -39.86 25.97 -8.32
C GLU A 305 -39.30 24.63 -8.84
N ALA A 306 -38.00 24.42 -8.84
CA ALA A 306 -37.44 23.16 -9.43
C ALA A 306 -37.01 22.08 -8.41
N LEU A 307 -37.38 22.19 -7.14
CA LEU A 307 -36.88 21.25 -6.09
C LEU A 307 -37.89 20.20 -5.62
N SER A 308 -38.94 19.87 -6.38
CA SER A 308 -40.02 19.02 -5.86
C SER A 308 -40.46 17.83 -6.71
N LYS A 309 -39.60 17.16 -7.49
CA LYS A 309 -40.05 15.94 -8.22
C LYS A 309 -39.13 14.74 -8.25
N SER A 310 -38.12 14.60 -7.42
CA SER A 310 -37.29 13.39 -7.44
C SER A 310 -37.07 12.64 -6.12
N ASP A 311 -37.81 12.96 -5.06
CA ASP A 311 -37.68 12.27 -3.76
C ASP A 311 -38.54 11.02 -3.58
N LEU A 312 -38.96 10.35 -4.66
CA LEU A 312 -39.87 9.21 -4.59
C LEU A 312 -39.28 7.90 -5.10
N CYS A 313 -38.05 7.56 -4.78
CA CYS A 313 -37.51 6.24 -5.10
C CYS A 313 -36.69 5.55 -4.01
N CYS A 314 -36.85 5.88 -2.75
CA CYS A 314 -36.25 5.12 -1.65
C CYS A 314 -37.15 5.10 -0.39
N GLN A 315 -38.41 4.65 -0.53
CA GLN A 315 -39.19 4.17 0.64
C GLN A 315 -39.92 2.89 0.24
N GLU A 316 -39.51 1.82 0.88
CA GLU A 316 -40.21 0.62 1.29
C GLU A 316 -41.43 0.15 0.48
N ASN A 317 -41.30 -1.00 -0.23
CA ASN A 317 -42.29 -2.06 -0.09
C ASN A 317 -41.82 -3.31 -0.86
N ILE A 318 -41.21 -4.23 -0.15
CA ILE A 318 -41.02 -5.60 -0.63
C ILE A 318 -42.29 -6.36 -0.29
N LYS A 319 -43.19 -6.51 -1.30
CA LYS A 319 -44.14 -7.63 -1.34
C LYS A 319 -43.90 -8.40 -2.62
N PRO A 320 -43.76 -9.72 -2.57
CA PRO A 320 -43.58 -10.54 -3.78
C PRO A 320 -44.86 -10.57 -4.60
N LYS A 321 -44.81 -10.09 -5.83
CA LYS A 321 -45.79 -10.45 -6.86
C LYS A 321 -45.20 -11.54 -7.73
N ALA A 322 -45.83 -12.68 -7.70
CA ALA A 322 -45.71 -13.73 -8.70
C ALA A 322 -46.18 -13.19 -10.05
N ASP A 323 -45.57 -13.77 -11.12
CA ASP A 323 -45.95 -13.60 -12.53
C ASP A 323 -45.55 -12.27 -13.19
N ALA A 324 -44.29 -12.23 -13.68
CA ALA A 324 -43.92 -11.39 -14.81
C ALA A 324 -43.04 -12.21 -15.78
N GLU A 325 -43.42 -12.17 -17.04
CA GLU A 325 -42.77 -12.85 -18.17
C GLU A 325 -41.27 -12.50 -18.30
N PRO A 326 -40.43 -13.38 -18.91
CA PRO A 326 -39.01 -13.15 -19.01
C PRO A 326 -38.71 -12.01 -19.96
N ILE A 327 -38.19 -10.90 -19.42
CA ILE A 327 -37.63 -9.80 -20.21
C ILE A 327 -36.35 -10.31 -20.87
N LYS A 328 -36.40 -10.42 -22.20
CA LYS A 328 -35.26 -10.76 -23.06
C LYS A 328 -34.21 -9.66 -22.99
N ASP A 329 -32.96 -10.11 -22.89
CA ASP A 329 -31.70 -9.36 -23.12
C ASP A 329 -31.37 -8.21 -22.14
N PHE A 330 -31.13 -8.59 -20.89
CA PHE A 330 -30.32 -7.76 -20.00
C PHE A 330 -28.85 -7.94 -20.37
N VAL A 331 -28.26 -6.97 -21.07
CA VAL A 331 -26.81 -6.87 -21.23
C VAL A 331 -26.24 -6.58 -19.84
N VAL A 332 -25.74 -7.61 -19.18
CA VAL A 332 -25.05 -7.48 -17.89
C VAL A 332 -23.79 -6.65 -18.14
N ASP A 333 -23.72 -5.47 -17.55
CA ASP A 333 -22.50 -4.66 -17.59
C ASP A 333 -21.40 -5.40 -16.82
N MET A 334 -20.47 -6.02 -17.54
CA MET A 334 -19.36 -6.80 -16.97
C MET A 334 -18.37 -5.93 -16.21
N SER A 335 -18.36 -4.61 -16.38
CA SER A 335 -17.59 -3.70 -15.52
C SER A 335 -18.05 -3.80 -14.06
N GLU A 336 -19.33 -4.13 -13.84
CA GLU A 336 -19.90 -4.38 -12.51
C GLU A 336 -19.52 -5.78 -11.98
N GLY A 337 -19.39 -6.80 -12.83
CA GLY A 337 -18.96 -8.15 -12.45
C GLY A 337 -17.44 -8.24 -12.17
N MET A 338 -16.63 -7.54 -12.97
CA MET A 338 -15.17 -7.43 -12.76
C MET A 338 -14.82 -6.51 -11.59
N ALA A 339 -15.72 -5.63 -11.15
CA ALA A 339 -15.55 -4.94 -9.87
C ALA A 339 -15.34 -5.94 -8.72
N VAL A 340 -15.91 -7.14 -8.77
CA VAL A 340 -15.66 -8.19 -7.77
C VAL A 340 -14.26 -8.77 -7.89
N GLU A 341 -13.69 -8.87 -9.09
CA GLU A 341 -12.29 -9.25 -9.29
C GLU A 341 -11.32 -8.14 -8.90
N MET A 342 -11.64 -6.87 -9.19
CA MET A 342 -10.85 -5.71 -8.73
C MET A 342 -10.95 -5.49 -7.22
N PHE A 343 -12.09 -5.79 -6.62
CA PHE A 343 -12.38 -5.51 -5.20
C PHE A 343 -12.26 -6.74 -4.30
N GLY A 344 -11.87 -7.87 -4.87
CA GLY A 344 -11.49 -9.09 -4.16
C GLY A 344 -12.66 -9.84 -3.54
N ALA A 345 -13.02 -10.99 -4.13
CA ALA A 345 -13.22 -12.15 -3.27
C ALA A 345 -11.90 -12.45 -2.55
N PRO A 346 -11.89 -13.07 -1.37
CA PRO A 346 -10.66 -13.45 -0.70
C PRO A 346 -9.90 -14.47 -1.59
N THR A 347 -9.07 -13.96 -2.49
CA THR A 347 -7.89 -14.67 -2.97
C THR A 347 -6.96 -14.74 -1.78
N ASN A 348 -6.25 -15.83 -1.61
CA ASN A 348 -5.26 -15.97 -0.56
C ASN A 348 -4.47 -14.67 -0.44
N ASP A 349 -4.47 -14.05 0.74
CA ASP A 349 -3.74 -12.79 1.01
C ASP A 349 -2.25 -12.95 0.75
N THR A 350 -1.78 -14.15 0.42
CA THR A 350 -0.38 -14.51 0.20
C THR A 350 -0.17 -15.16 -1.16
N GLU A 351 0.94 -14.84 -1.81
CA GLU A 351 1.48 -15.52 -2.98
C GLU A 351 2.73 -16.32 -2.60
N VAL A 352 3.05 -17.37 -3.36
CA VAL A 352 4.27 -18.15 -3.19
C VAL A 352 5.29 -17.70 -4.23
N ILE A 353 6.48 -17.32 -3.77
CA ILE A 353 7.61 -16.98 -4.61
C ILE A 353 8.62 -18.13 -4.54
N GLU A 354 9.02 -18.65 -5.69
CA GLU A 354 10.07 -19.68 -5.82
C GLU A 354 11.41 -19.00 -6.12
N ILE A 355 12.44 -19.37 -5.38
CA ILE A 355 13.78 -18.79 -5.51
C ILE A 355 14.79 -19.94 -5.49
N GLU A 356 15.62 -20.02 -6.53
CA GLU A 356 16.77 -20.92 -6.57
C GLU A 356 18.00 -20.20 -6.03
N LEU A 357 18.61 -20.73 -4.97
CA LEU A 357 19.82 -20.19 -4.33
C LEU A 357 20.82 -21.32 -4.03
N GLY A 358 21.95 -21.31 -4.74
CA GLY A 358 23.04 -22.27 -4.50
C GLY A 358 22.60 -23.73 -4.58
N GLY A 359 21.77 -24.08 -5.57
CA GLY A 359 21.24 -25.43 -5.79
C GLY A 359 20.11 -25.82 -4.82
N CYS A 360 19.48 -24.85 -4.19
CA CYS A 360 18.34 -25.05 -3.29
C CYS A 360 17.15 -24.25 -3.73
N ASP A 361 16.03 -24.95 -3.94
CA ASP A 361 14.74 -24.33 -4.20
C ASP A 361 14.09 -23.92 -2.88
N ILE A 362 13.85 -22.62 -2.72
CA ILE A 362 13.20 -22.04 -1.55
C ILE A 362 11.83 -21.48 -2.00
N LYS A 363 10.76 -21.94 -1.36
CA LYS A 363 9.38 -21.48 -1.62
C LYS A 363 8.90 -20.62 -0.47
N ILE A 364 8.72 -19.32 -0.70
CA ILE A 364 8.32 -18.38 0.33
C ILE A 364 6.92 -17.87 0.08
N LYS A 365 6.09 -17.93 1.11
CA LYS A 365 4.83 -17.18 1.16
C LYS A 365 5.13 -15.74 1.53
N VAL A 366 4.65 -14.82 0.72
CA VAL A 366 4.71 -13.38 0.97
C VAL A 366 3.31 -12.80 0.80
N LEU A 367 3.09 -11.58 1.28
CA LEU A 367 1.87 -10.87 0.97
C LEU A 367 1.75 -10.71 -0.55
N SER A 368 0.60 -11.05 -1.12
CA SER A 368 0.41 -10.97 -2.57
C SER A 368 0.54 -9.53 -3.06
N LYS A 369 0.97 -9.35 -4.31
CA LYS A 369 1.21 -8.03 -4.91
C LYS A 369 -0.01 -7.12 -4.83
N GLU A 370 -1.19 -7.68 -4.83
CA GLU A 370 -2.46 -6.94 -4.74
C GLU A 370 -2.66 -6.27 -3.38
N TYR A 371 -2.11 -6.87 -2.30
CA TYR A 371 -2.23 -6.35 -0.94
C TYR A 371 -0.98 -5.61 -0.44
N GLN A 372 0.15 -5.69 -1.15
CA GLN A 372 1.38 -5.00 -0.76
C GLN A 372 1.20 -3.48 -0.63
N HIS A 373 0.29 -2.92 -1.41
CA HIS A 373 0.02 -1.48 -1.43
C HIS A 373 -0.78 -0.98 -0.23
N THR A 374 -1.53 -1.86 0.42
CA THR A 374 -2.38 -1.54 1.57
C THR A 374 -1.77 -1.98 2.88
N CYS A 375 -0.69 -2.76 2.83
CA CYS A 375 -0.06 -3.32 4.01
C CYS A 375 0.78 -2.28 4.75
N LYS A 376 0.52 -2.11 6.04
CA LYS A 376 1.32 -1.25 6.93
C LYS A 376 2.66 -1.88 7.27
N SER A 377 2.76 -3.21 7.21
CA SER A 377 3.96 -3.96 7.52
C SER A 377 4.81 -4.19 6.27
N THR A 378 5.97 -3.57 6.24
CA THR A 378 6.98 -3.79 5.19
C THR A 378 7.63 -5.17 5.30
N GLY A 379 7.56 -5.80 6.47
CA GLY A 379 8.10 -7.15 6.74
C GLY A 379 7.33 -8.28 6.06
N LEU A 380 6.11 -8.04 5.53
CA LEU A 380 5.34 -9.05 4.80
C LEU A 380 5.68 -9.19 3.32
N MET A 381 6.68 -8.44 2.86
CA MET A 381 7.15 -8.42 1.47
C MET A 381 8.59 -8.92 1.38
N LEU A 382 8.97 -9.45 0.22
CA LEU A 382 10.35 -9.81 -0.07
C LEU A 382 11.03 -8.67 -0.85
N TRP A 383 12.12 -8.15 -0.27
CA TRP A 383 12.89 -7.05 -0.85
C TRP A 383 14.08 -7.53 -1.67
N GLU A 384 14.48 -6.72 -2.67
CA GLU A 384 15.56 -7.07 -3.60
C GLU A 384 16.93 -7.21 -2.92
N SER A 385 17.19 -6.41 -1.88
CA SER A 385 18.42 -6.49 -1.07
C SER A 385 18.53 -7.82 -0.32
N ALA A 386 17.42 -8.39 0.14
CA ALA A 386 17.42 -9.71 0.76
C ALA A 386 17.77 -10.82 -0.26
N ARG A 387 17.26 -10.71 -1.50
CA ARG A 387 17.61 -11.64 -2.59
C ARG A 387 19.10 -11.59 -2.92
N LEU A 388 19.66 -10.38 -3.05
CA LEU A 388 21.07 -10.19 -3.32
C LEU A 388 21.93 -10.77 -2.19
N MET A 389 21.64 -10.40 -0.94
CA MET A 389 22.43 -10.86 0.21
C MET A 389 22.35 -12.39 0.38
N ALA A 390 21.19 -12.98 0.20
CA ALA A 390 21.02 -14.43 0.26
C ALA A 390 21.82 -15.15 -0.86
N ALA A 391 21.85 -14.59 -2.08
CA ALA A 391 22.64 -15.13 -3.18
C ALA A 391 24.16 -15.04 -2.89
N ILE A 392 24.62 -13.95 -2.26
CA ILE A 392 26.01 -13.80 -1.81
C ILE A 392 26.35 -14.85 -0.76
N LEU A 393 25.52 -15.00 0.27
CA LEU A 393 25.72 -15.99 1.34
C LEU A 393 25.73 -17.43 0.81
N ALA A 394 24.89 -17.74 -0.16
CA ALA A 394 24.85 -19.07 -0.78
C ALA A 394 26.14 -19.42 -1.51
N ARG A 395 26.78 -18.44 -2.17
CA ARG A 395 28.02 -18.60 -2.91
C ARG A 395 29.28 -18.48 -2.04
N ASN A 396 29.18 -17.73 -0.95
CA ASN A 396 30.30 -17.46 -0.03
C ASN A 396 29.96 -17.91 1.39
N PRO A 397 29.78 -19.21 1.65
CA PRO A 397 29.41 -19.70 2.97
C PRO A 397 30.44 -19.37 4.06
N SER A 398 31.71 -19.09 3.70
CA SER A 398 32.77 -18.66 4.61
C SER A 398 32.44 -17.37 5.39
N ILE A 399 31.57 -16.52 4.87
CA ILE A 399 31.11 -15.30 5.57
C ILE A 399 30.51 -15.66 6.93
N VAL A 400 29.76 -16.75 7.00
CA VAL A 400 28.98 -17.17 8.18
C VAL A 400 29.37 -18.53 8.75
N ALA A 401 30.30 -19.24 8.12
CA ALA A 401 30.68 -20.62 8.50
C ALA A 401 31.19 -20.68 9.94
N GLY A 402 30.55 -21.54 10.76
CA GLY A 402 30.91 -21.75 12.17
C GLY A 402 30.59 -20.58 13.10
N LYS A 403 30.07 -19.46 12.59
CA LYS A 403 29.80 -18.23 13.36
C LYS A 403 28.39 -18.21 13.95
N ARG A 404 28.20 -17.43 15.01
CA ARG A 404 26.89 -17.04 15.53
C ARG A 404 26.39 -15.85 14.72
N VAL A 405 25.25 -16.02 14.05
CA VAL A 405 24.72 -15.04 13.09
C VAL A 405 23.36 -14.51 13.56
N LEU A 406 23.16 -13.21 13.44
CA LEU A 406 21.91 -12.52 13.71
C LEU A 406 21.41 -11.80 12.45
N GLU A 407 20.16 -11.96 12.07
CA GLU A 407 19.52 -11.14 11.05
C GLU A 407 18.56 -10.14 11.72
N LEU A 408 18.77 -8.84 11.45
CA LEU A 408 17.92 -7.75 11.89
C LEU A 408 16.90 -7.43 10.78
N GLY A 409 15.61 -7.49 11.10
CA GLY A 409 14.55 -7.24 10.13
C GLY A 409 14.46 -8.31 9.04
N ALA A 410 14.39 -9.59 9.42
CA ALA A 410 14.32 -10.73 8.50
C ALA A 410 13.05 -10.74 7.63
N GLY A 411 12.02 -9.98 8.03
CA GLY A 411 10.71 -9.99 7.39
C GLY A 411 10.07 -11.37 7.40
N CYS A 412 9.06 -11.55 6.59
CA CYS A 412 8.41 -12.85 6.42
C CYS A 412 9.26 -13.83 5.60
N GLY A 413 10.17 -13.31 4.76
CA GLY A 413 10.97 -14.11 3.84
C GLY A 413 12.03 -14.93 4.54
N GLY A 414 12.85 -14.29 5.38
CA GLY A 414 13.96 -14.92 6.12
C GLY A 414 14.97 -15.68 5.24
N ILE A 415 15.11 -15.29 3.97
CA ILE A 415 15.93 -16.04 3.00
C ILE A 415 17.42 -16.00 3.35
N CYS A 416 17.91 -14.87 3.89
CA CYS A 416 19.29 -14.80 4.37
C CYS A 416 19.50 -15.75 5.55
N SER A 417 18.56 -15.81 6.50
CA SER A 417 18.60 -16.75 7.61
C SER A 417 18.55 -18.21 7.16
N MET A 418 17.68 -18.56 6.20
CA MET A 418 17.56 -19.93 5.68
C MET A 418 18.81 -20.40 4.92
N VAL A 419 19.51 -19.47 4.29
CA VAL A 419 20.79 -19.76 3.62
C VAL A 419 21.92 -19.85 4.66
N ALA A 420 22.06 -18.85 5.53
CA ALA A 420 23.13 -18.74 6.52
C ALA A 420 23.17 -19.92 7.48
N VAL A 421 22.01 -20.43 7.95
CA VAL A 421 21.93 -21.52 8.93
C VAL A 421 22.61 -22.82 8.47
N ARG A 422 22.81 -22.99 7.17
CA ARG A 422 23.45 -24.19 6.61
C ARG A 422 24.92 -24.29 7.01
N SER A 423 25.59 -23.15 7.18
CA SER A 423 27.00 -23.04 7.51
C SER A 423 27.25 -22.44 8.90
N ALA A 424 26.35 -21.64 9.41
CA ALA A 424 26.44 -21.02 10.73
C ALA A 424 26.40 -22.06 11.89
N SER A 425 27.00 -21.72 13.03
CA SER A 425 26.87 -22.51 14.26
C SER A 425 25.49 -22.33 14.88
N ILE A 426 24.98 -21.10 14.92
CA ILE A 426 23.63 -20.73 15.30
C ILE A 426 23.17 -19.54 14.45
N MET A 427 21.89 -19.51 14.13
CA MET A 427 21.25 -18.42 13.41
C MET A 427 20.05 -17.90 14.18
N VAL A 428 19.99 -16.58 14.41
CA VAL A 428 18.85 -15.93 15.01
C VAL A 428 18.23 -14.96 14.02
N ALA A 429 17.00 -15.26 13.58
CA ALA A 429 16.20 -14.40 12.70
C ALA A 429 15.28 -13.51 13.53
N THR A 430 15.32 -12.20 13.29
CA THR A 430 14.51 -11.27 14.10
C THR A 430 13.71 -10.30 13.25
N ASP A 431 12.53 -9.94 13.74
CA ASP A 431 11.70 -8.85 13.22
C ASP A 431 10.89 -8.21 14.35
N GLY A 432 10.53 -6.94 14.21
CA GLY A 432 9.66 -6.24 15.16
C GLY A 432 8.19 -6.53 14.93
N ASP A 433 7.79 -6.93 13.72
CA ASP A 433 6.39 -7.20 13.36
C ASP A 433 6.00 -8.65 13.64
N ARG A 434 4.98 -8.81 14.48
CA ARG A 434 4.44 -10.12 14.84
C ARG A 434 3.88 -10.89 13.63
N LYS A 435 3.19 -10.21 12.70
CA LYS A 435 2.63 -10.85 11.50
C LYS A 435 3.74 -11.35 10.58
N ALA A 436 4.81 -10.56 10.44
CA ALA A 436 5.99 -10.98 9.68
C ALA A 436 6.63 -12.23 10.31
N LEU A 437 6.76 -12.30 11.64
CA LEU A 437 7.30 -13.44 12.34
C LEU A 437 6.42 -14.70 12.24
N GLU A 438 5.10 -14.56 12.26
CA GLU A 438 4.16 -15.68 12.05
C GLU A 438 4.33 -16.30 10.66
N LEU A 439 4.44 -15.47 9.63
CA LEU A 439 4.65 -15.93 8.25
C LEU A 439 6.08 -16.44 8.04
N LEU A 440 7.08 -15.81 8.67
CA LEU A 440 8.46 -16.27 8.70
C LEU A 440 8.57 -17.69 9.26
N ASN A 441 7.87 -17.99 10.36
CA ASN A 441 7.82 -19.32 10.95
C ASN A 441 7.28 -20.36 9.95
N GLN A 442 6.19 -20.04 9.24
CA GLN A 442 5.65 -20.92 8.21
C GLN A 442 6.67 -21.17 7.10
N ASN A 443 7.34 -20.12 6.62
CA ASN A 443 8.33 -20.21 5.55
C ASN A 443 9.55 -21.03 5.97
N ILE A 444 10.09 -20.80 7.15
CA ILE A 444 11.24 -21.55 7.68
C ILE A 444 10.90 -23.03 7.85
N THR A 445 9.76 -23.35 8.47
CA THR A 445 9.38 -24.75 8.71
C THR A 445 9.06 -25.52 7.44
N SER A 446 8.59 -24.81 6.39
CA SER A 446 8.31 -25.43 5.08
C SER A 446 9.58 -25.69 4.24
N ASN A 447 10.66 -24.94 4.46
CA ASN A 447 11.87 -25.00 3.62
C ASN A 447 13.08 -25.68 4.27
N LEU A 448 13.13 -25.73 5.61
CA LEU A 448 14.28 -26.29 6.31
C LEU A 448 14.00 -27.68 6.89
N ARG A 449 15.01 -28.56 6.77
CA ARG A 449 14.99 -29.88 7.41
C ARG A 449 15.43 -29.80 8.86
N PRO A 450 15.08 -30.79 9.72
CA PRO A 450 15.34 -30.77 11.16
C PRO A 450 16.77 -30.39 11.60
N PRO A 451 17.87 -30.83 10.97
CA PRO A 451 19.21 -30.42 11.40
C PRO A 451 19.46 -28.93 11.34
N TYR A 452 18.88 -28.24 10.35
CA TYR A 452 18.99 -26.79 10.20
C TYR A 452 17.98 -26.06 11.09
N LEU A 453 16.76 -26.59 11.24
CA LEU A 453 15.75 -26.04 12.14
C LEU A 453 16.25 -25.98 13.58
N ALA A 454 17.04 -26.96 14.03
CA ALA A 454 17.61 -26.97 15.38
C ALA A 454 18.61 -25.83 15.64
N LYS A 455 19.20 -25.26 14.58
CA LYS A 455 20.17 -24.15 14.66
C LYS A 455 19.57 -22.78 14.41
N LEU A 456 18.31 -22.70 13.96
CA LEU A 456 17.64 -21.45 13.64
C LEU A 456 16.58 -21.11 14.67
N VAL A 457 16.74 -19.95 15.29
CA VAL A 457 15.80 -19.42 16.28
C VAL A 457 15.17 -18.13 15.76
N MET A 458 13.85 -18.01 15.89
CA MET A 458 13.14 -16.79 15.56
C MET A 458 12.77 -16.03 16.83
N LYS A 459 12.99 -14.72 16.84
CA LYS A 459 12.67 -13.86 17.99
C LYS A 459 12.10 -12.52 17.55
N LYS A 460 11.15 -12.01 18.33
CA LYS A 460 10.75 -10.63 18.22
C LYS A 460 11.90 -9.74 18.68
N LEU A 461 12.22 -8.73 17.88
CA LEU A 461 13.20 -7.70 18.22
C LEU A 461 12.76 -6.36 17.62
N GLU A 462 12.24 -5.51 18.45
CA GLU A 462 12.04 -4.10 18.15
C GLU A 462 13.31 -3.33 18.52
N TRP A 463 13.92 -2.65 17.56
CA TRP A 463 15.21 -1.99 17.79
C TRP A 463 15.11 -0.90 18.86
N GLY A 464 16.03 -0.91 19.82
CA GLY A 464 16.00 -0.04 20.99
C GLY A 464 15.08 -0.53 22.13
N ASN A 465 14.29 -1.60 21.93
CA ASN A 465 13.49 -2.17 23.00
C ASN A 465 14.35 -3.01 23.93
N ARG A 466 14.49 -2.56 25.17
CA ARG A 466 15.36 -3.20 26.17
C ARG A 466 14.99 -4.66 26.46
N VAL A 467 13.68 -4.93 26.59
CA VAL A 467 13.18 -6.27 26.92
C VAL A 467 13.51 -7.26 25.81
N ASP A 468 13.32 -6.86 24.53
CA ASP A 468 13.60 -7.71 23.38
C ASP A 468 15.12 -7.95 23.23
N ILE A 469 15.95 -6.92 23.46
CA ILE A 469 17.41 -7.01 23.42
C ILE A 469 17.92 -7.95 24.51
N ASP A 470 17.44 -7.81 25.75
CA ASP A 470 17.85 -8.65 26.89
C ASP A 470 17.43 -10.10 26.68
N ALA A 471 16.28 -10.35 26.05
CA ALA A 471 15.84 -11.70 25.70
C ALA A 471 16.77 -12.39 24.69
N ILE A 472 17.38 -11.63 23.75
CA ILE A 472 18.37 -12.17 22.81
C ILE A 472 19.72 -12.38 23.50
N LYS A 473 20.15 -11.44 24.36
CA LYS A 473 21.38 -11.60 25.17
C LYS A 473 21.32 -12.81 26.08
N ALA A 474 20.16 -13.09 26.67
CA ALA A 474 19.98 -14.27 27.54
C ALA A 474 20.17 -15.61 26.78
N MET A 475 19.96 -15.61 25.44
CA MET A 475 20.20 -16.80 24.60
C MET A 475 21.65 -16.91 24.14
N ASN A 476 22.33 -15.79 23.97
CA ASN A 476 23.71 -15.72 23.51
C ASN A 476 24.43 -14.55 24.19
N ASN A 477 25.06 -14.81 25.31
CA ASN A 477 25.77 -13.81 26.10
C ASN A 477 27.12 -13.39 25.50
N GLU A 478 27.66 -14.16 24.57
CA GLU A 478 28.94 -13.85 23.89
C GLU A 478 28.76 -12.90 22.68
N GLY A 479 27.51 -12.61 22.31
CA GLY A 479 27.19 -11.80 21.14
C GLY A 479 27.35 -12.57 19.81
N PHE A 480 27.11 -11.87 18.71
CA PHE A 480 27.12 -12.42 17.36
C PHE A 480 28.36 -11.96 16.60
N GLU A 481 29.03 -12.88 15.91
CA GLU A 481 30.17 -12.56 15.06
C GLU A 481 29.75 -11.91 13.74
N VAL A 482 28.55 -12.20 13.26
CA VAL A 482 27.99 -11.57 12.07
C VAL A 482 26.57 -11.13 12.34
N ILE A 483 26.31 -9.84 12.09
CA ILE A 483 24.96 -9.27 12.08
C ILE A 483 24.65 -8.85 10.65
N ILE A 484 23.49 -9.26 10.12
CA ILE A 484 23.04 -8.97 8.76
C ILE A 484 21.77 -8.13 8.84
N GLY A 485 21.65 -7.10 8.02
CA GLY A 485 20.42 -6.32 7.84
C GLY A 485 20.18 -6.03 6.37
N THR A 486 18.97 -6.36 5.87
CA THR A 486 18.59 -6.12 4.48
C THR A 486 17.41 -5.18 4.39
N ASP A 487 17.58 -4.04 3.68
CA ASP A 487 16.59 -2.93 3.57
C ASP A 487 16.07 -2.41 4.93
N VAL A 488 16.91 -2.40 5.95
CA VAL A 488 16.57 -1.96 7.33
C VAL A 488 16.85 -0.48 7.60
N THR A 489 17.39 0.25 6.63
CA THR A 489 17.85 1.65 6.78
C THR A 489 16.93 2.68 6.10
N TYR A 490 15.65 2.38 5.94
CA TYR A 490 14.71 3.21 5.18
C TYR A 490 13.88 4.19 6.04
N ILE A 491 13.92 4.08 7.37
CA ILE A 491 13.24 4.96 8.31
C ILE A 491 14.28 5.78 9.07
N PRO A 492 14.32 7.13 8.93
CA PRO A 492 15.32 7.96 9.60
C PRO A 492 15.36 7.79 11.12
N ASP A 493 14.19 7.75 11.76
CA ASP A 493 14.08 7.62 13.23
C ASP A 493 14.53 6.25 13.76
N ALA A 494 14.56 5.23 12.90
CA ALA A 494 14.97 3.87 13.26
C ALA A 494 16.50 3.65 13.18
N ILE A 495 17.26 4.56 12.56
CA ILE A 495 18.69 4.36 12.31
C ILE A 495 19.49 4.32 13.62
N LEU A 496 19.28 5.27 14.52
CA LEU A 496 19.98 5.26 15.81
C LEU A 496 19.63 4.03 16.67
N PRO A 497 18.36 3.63 16.83
CA PRO A 497 17.99 2.38 17.48
C PRO A 497 18.59 1.12 16.83
N LEU A 498 18.65 1.07 15.49
CA LEU A 498 19.27 -0.02 14.75
C LEU A 498 20.74 -0.21 15.15
N PHE A 499 21.56 0.86 15.06
CA PHE A 499 22.97 0.79 15.43
C PHE A 499 23.18 0.59 16.93
N SER A 500 22.34 1.16 17.79
CA SER A 500 22.36 0.89 19.23
C SER A 500 22.12 -0.59 19.52
N THR A 501 21.09 -1.18 18.88
CA THR A 501 20.78 -2.61 19.04
C THR A 501 21.90 -3.50 18.51
N ALA A 502 22.42 -3.21 17.32
CA ALA A 502 23.54 -3.93 16.75
C ALA A 502 24.78 -3.87 17.66
N ARG A 503 25.08 -2.69 18.23
CA ARG A 503 26.21 -2.50 19.16
C ARG A 503 26.09 -3.36 20.43
N GLU A 504 24.90 -3.55 20.93
CA GLU A 504 24.66 -4.35 22.12
C GLU A 504 24.69 -5.87 21.86
N LEU A 505 24.40 -6.27 20.62
CA LEU A 505 24.28 -7.70 20.26
C LEU A 505 25.51 -8.23 19.52
N ILE A 506 26.36 -7.38 18.98
CA ILE A 506 27.60 -7.82 18.30
C ILE A 506 28.62 -8.31 19.35
N SER A 507 29.40 -9.34 18.98
CA SER A 507 30.44 -9.90 19.86
C SER A 507 31.54 -8.85 20.12
N SER A 508 32.04 -8.82 21.35
CA SER A 508 33.16 -7.96 21.77
C SER A 508 34.50 -8.67 21.68
N ASN A 509 34.53 -9.94 21.25
CA ASN A 509 35.78 -10.71 21.13
C ASN A 509 36.62 -10.12 20.01
N LYS A 510 37.77 -9.57 20.36
CA LYS A 510 38.78 -9.11 19.39
C LYS A 510 39.54 -10.34 18.91
N SER A 511 39.20 -10.81 17.70
CA SER A 511 40.03 -11.81 17.00
C SER A 511 41.38 -11.18 16.63
N ALA A 512 42.44 -11.97 16.75
CA ALA A 512 43.79 -11.53 16.39
C ALA A 512 43.97 -11.25 14.89
N GLU A 513 43.10 -11.81 14.05
CA GLU A 513 43.09 -11.64 12.58
C GLU A 513 41.95 -10.66 12.19
N LYS A 514 42.30 -9.62 11.41
CA LYS A 514 41.37 -8.59 10.93
C LYS A 514 40.16 -9.16 10.18
N ASP A 515 40.36 -10.24 9.43
CA ASP A 515 39.32 -10.88 8.60
C ASP A 515 38.32 -11.72 9.42
N GLN A 516 38.61 -11.96 10.70
CA GLN A 516 37.74 -12.73 11.59
C GLN A 516 37.01 -11.84 12.64
N ALA A 517 37.24 -10.54 12.60
CA ALA A 517 36.58 -9.62 13.55
C ALA A 517 35.08 -9.58 13.31
N PRO A 518 34.27 -9.44 14.39
CA PRO A 518 32.82 -9.33 14.30
C PRO A 518 32.38 -8.19 13.37
N ALA A 519 31.36 -8.44 12.56
CA ALA A 519 30.93 -7.50 11.53
C ALA A 519 29.42 -7.30 11.48
N LEU A 520 29.02 -6.06 11.16
CA LEU A 520 27.67 -5.71 10.75
C LEU A 520 27.64 -5.48 9.24
N ILE A 521 26.83 -6.26 8.53
CA ILE A 521 26.69 -6.21 7.08
C ILE A 521 25.31 -5.67 6.73
N LEU A 522 25.25 -4.50 6.09
CA LEU A 522 24.01 -3.90 5.63
C LEU A 522 23.93 -3.93 4.11
N CYS A 523 22.83 -4.51 3.58
CA CYS A 523 22.52 -4.50 2.16
C CYS A 523 21.21 -3.72 1.93
N HIS A 524 21.26 -2.64 1.15
CA HIS A 524 20.10 -1.76 1.04
C HIS A 524 20.13 -0.88 -0.23
N ILE A 525 19.00 -0.22 -0.47
CA ILE A 525 18.85 0.85 -1.44
C ILE A 525 18.66 2.16 -0.69
N PHE A 526 19.49 3.17 -0.98
CA PHE A 526 19.29 4.50 -0.40
C PHE A 526 17.97 5.10 -0.91
N ARG A 527 17.03 5.37 0.00
CA ARG A 527 15.69 5.88 -0.33
C ARG A 527 15.38 7.20 0.35
N ARG A 528 15.48 7.24 1.68
CA ARG A 528 15.13 8.38 2.54
C ARG A 528 16.23 8.78 3.50
N VAL A 529 17.14 7.86 3.76
CA VAL A 529 18.34 8.08 4.58
C VAL A 529 19.51 8.12 3.62
N ASP A 530 20.24 9.20 3.64
CA ASP A 530 21.47 9.35 2.86
C ASP A 530 22.65 8.66 3.54
N GLU A 531 23.70 8.43 2.78
CA GLU A 531 24.90 7.76 3.27
C GLU A 531 25.59 8.51 4.40
N PRO A 532 25.79 9.85 4.33
CA PRO A 532 26.41 10.61 5.44
C PRO A 532 25.67 10.47 6.76
N SER A 533 24.34 10.49 6.74
CA SER A 533 23.51 10.29 7.94
C SER A 533 23.67 8.88 8.52
N LEU A 534 23.75 7.87 7.65
CA LEU A 534 23.97 6.48 8.06
C LEU A 534 25.35 6.30 8.70
N LEU A 535 26.41 6.84 8.07
CA LEU A 535 27.78 6.77 8.59
C LEU A 535 27.94 7.53 9.91
N SER A 536 27.29 8.70 10.05
CA SER A 536 27.27 9.44 11.30
C SER A 536 26.64 8.64 12.43
N ALA A 537 25.52 7.95 12.16
CA ALA A 537 24.87 7.08 13.14
C ALA A 537 25.73 5.87 13.51
N ALA A 538 26.36 5.23 12.53
CA ALA A 538 27.27 4.11 12.73
C ALA A 538 28.44 4.50 13.66
N SER A 539 29.13 5.60 13.34
CA SER A 539 30.25 6.13 14.11
C SER A 539 29.86 6.47 15.56
N ARG A 540 28.65 6.99 15.79
CA ARG A 540 28.14 7.31 17.14
C ARG A 540 28.09 6.08 18.06
N TYR A 541 27.92 4.89 17.49
CA TYR A 541 27.88 3.61 18.21
C TYR A 541 29.17 2.80 18.07
N GLY A 542 30.27 3.42 17.60
CA GLY A 542 31.60 2.79 17.48
C GLY A 542 31.70 1.80 16.32
N PHE A 543 30.88 1.96 15.28
CA PHE A 543 31.02 1.21 14.04
C PHE A 543 31.79 2.03 13.02
N ARG A 544 32.83 1.44 12.45
CA ARG A 544 33.63 2.00 11.35
C ARG A 544 33.31 1.26 10.06
N LEU A 545 33.05 1.99 8.97
CA LEU A 545 32.94 1.40 7.64
C LEU A 545 34.32 0.89 7.22
N VAL A 546 34.40 -0.40 6.96
CA VAL A 546 35.65 -1.07 6.52
C VAL A 546 35.68 -1.21 5.01
N ASP A 547 34.53 -1.55 4.42
CA ASP A 547 34.39 -1.75 2.98
C ASP A 547 32.96 -1.44 2.50
N LYS A 548 32.86 -1.07 1.23
CA LYS A 548 31.59 -0.72 0.58
C LYS A 548 31.60 -1.17 -0.88
N TRP A 549 30.48 -1.71 -1.30
CA TRP A 549 30.17 -1.98 -2.70
C TRP A 549 28.87 -1.29 -3.11
N ALA A 550 28.85 -0.69 -4.31
CA ALA A 550 27.66 -0.11 -4.90
C ALA A 550 27.52 -0.57 -6.35
N LYS A 551 26.31 -0.95 -6.75
CA LYS A 551 26.04 -1.40 -8.11
C LYS A 551 26.37 -0.30 -9.12
N GLY A 552 27.16 -0.64 -10.16
CA GLY A 552 27.56 0.28 -11.21
C GLY A 552 28.77 1.15 -10.88
N SER A 553 29.37 1.00 -9.70
CA SER A 553 30.68 1.60 -9.41
C SER A 553 31.81 0.76 -10.02
N PRO A 554 32.83 1.38 -10.62
CA PRO A 554 33.96 0.62 -11.14
C PRO A 554 34.67 -0.11 -9.99
N THR A 555 34.85 -1.42 -10.13
CA THR A 555 35.56 -2.28 -9.17
C THR A 555 37.08 -2.10 -9.29
N ASN A 556 37.58 -0.89 -9.05
CA ASN A 556 39.01 -0.60 -9.23
C ASN A 556 39.87 -0.81 -7.99
N GLU A 557 39.34 -1.43 -6.93
CA GLU A 557 40.13 -1.69 -5.74
C GLU A 557 40.42 -3.18 -5.61
N SER A 558 41.64 -3.58 -5.99
CA SER A 558 42.19 -4.93 -5.88
C SER A 558 42.30 -5.49 -4.45
N GLN A 559 41.70 -4.81 -3.46
CA GLN A 559 41.72 -5.16 -2.04
C GLN A 559 40.36 -5.09 -1.34
N SER A 560 39.23 -4.94 -2.07
CA SER A 560 37.90 -4.92 -1.46
C SER A 560 37.45 -6.32 -1.03
N LEU A 561 37.11 -6.47 0.25
CA LEU A 561 36.54 -7.69 0.81
C LEU A 561 35.22 -8.06 0.12
N ILE A 562 34.32 -7.07 -0.05
CA ILE A 562 33.01 -7.27 -0.66
C ILE A 562 33.15 -7.62 -2.14
N SER A 563 34.10 -7.02 -2.85
CA SER A 563 34.37 -7.35 -4.26
C SER A 563 34.77 -8.82 -4.45
N SER A 564 35.44 -9.44 -3.46
CA SER A 564 35.78 -10.86 -3.49
C SER A 564 34.54 -11.78 -3.41
N TRP A 565 33.40 -11.30 -2.98
CA TRP A 565 32.15 -12.05 -2.93
C TRP A 565 31.45 -12.18 -4.29
N PHE A 566 31.90 -11.38 -5.27
CA PHE A 566 31.38 -11.36 -6.63
C PHE A 566 32.41 -12.04 -7.56
N PRO A 567 32.23 -13.30 -7.95
CA PRO A 567 33.12 -13.92 -8.93
C PRO A 567 33.03 -13.21 -10.28
N GLU A 568 34.17 -13.00 -10.93
CA GLU A 568 34.24 -12.44 -12.27
C GLU A 568 33.42 -13.31 -13.24
N ASN A 569 32.54 -12.68 -14.01
CA ASN A 569 31.64 -13.22 -15.03
C ASN A 569 30.32 -13.87 -14.51
N ASN A 570 29.20 -13.29 -14.90
CA ASN A 570 27.80 -13.74 -14.85
C ASN A 570 26.95 -13.38 -13.60
N PHE A 571 27.43 -12.59 -12.63
CA PHE A 571 26.58 -12.17 -11.53
C PHE A 571 25.63 -11.02 -11.92
N GLU A 572 25.99 -10.21 -12.93
CA GLU A 572 25.23 -9.00 -13.33
C GLU A 572 23.84 -9.33 -13.91
N GLU A 573 23.64 -10.47 -14.53
CA GLU A 573 22.34 -10.88 -15.10
C GLU A 573 21.29 -11.19 -14.05
N HIS A 574 21.69 -11.53 -12.81
CA HIS A 574 20.79 -11.88 -11.71
C HIS A 574 20.63 -10.77 -10.67
N ILE A 575 21.37 -9.65 -10.81
CA ILE A 575 21.25 -8.52 -9.89
C ILE A 575 20.05 -7.64 -10.32
N PRO A 576 19.12 -7.33 -9.40
CA PRO A 576 18.02 -6.40 -9.66
C PRO A 576 18.53 -5.09 -10.27
N THR A 577 17.71 -4.44 -11.11
CA THR A 577 18.05 -3.16 -11.77
C THR A 577 18.17 -1.98 -10.80
N SER A 578 17.86 -2.19 -9.52
CA SER A 578 17.88 -1.17 -8.46
C SER A 578 19.31 -0.78 -8.04
N ALA A 579 19.50 0.44 -7.56
CA ALA A 579 20.75 0.94 -6.99
C ALA A 579 21.02 0.31 -5.61
N LEU A 580 21.55 -0.90 -5.61
CA LEU A 580 21.87 -1.67 -4.41
C LEU A 580 23.27 -1.29 -3.87
N ASN A 581 23.38 -1.25 -2.55
CA ASN A 581 24.61 -0.98 -1.82
C ASN A 581 24.82 -2.06 -0.75
N ILE A 582 26.08 -2.44 -0.53
CA ILE A 582 26.50 -3.28 0.59
C ILE A 582 27.53 -2.51 1.38
N MET A 583 27.36 -2.44 2.69
CA MET A 583 28.26 -1.75 3.61
C MET A 583 28.69 -2.73 4.70
N TYR A 584 30.00 -2.85 4.89
CA TYR A 584 30.61 -3.73 5.87
C TYR A 584 31.23 -2.91 7.00
N PHE A 585 30.70 -3.08 8.19
CA PHE A 585 31.12 -2.35 9.38
C PHE A 585 31.78 -3.29 10.39
N GLN A 586 32.79 -2.79 11.07
CA GLN A 586 33.40 -3.43 12.26
C GLN A 586 33.42 -2.43 13.42
N LEU A 587 33.56 -2.95 14.64
CA LEU A 587 33.78 -2.12 15.82
C LEU A 587 35.20 -1.56 15.81
N ASP A 588 35.38 -0.31 16.30
CA ASP A 588 36.66 0.33 16.52
C ASP A 588 37.51 -0.37 17.59
#